data_a8f9e31fc75e40505c4e4a4c8317dfce
#
_entry.id   a8f9e31fc75e40505c4e4a4c8317dfce
#
_cell.length_a   1.000
_cell.length_b   1.000
_cell.length_c   1.000
_cell.angle_alpha   90.00
_cell.angle_beta   90.00
_cell.angle_gamma   90.00
#
_symmetry.space_group_name_H-M   'P 1'
#
loop_
_entity.id
_entity.type
_entity.pdbx_description
1 polymer ?
#
loop_
_entity_poly.entity_id
_entity_poly.type
_entity_poly.pdbx_seq_one_letter_code
_entity_poly.pdbx_strand_id
1 'polypeptide(L)'
;MRKLSYNVLLAVLMLVLPAAPAAAQPTPQDVITVGTGSAPPGTVVDIPVYIRDTSGTPLGIDQPAGMRIQSWSIKVNYAPTAPIQSITFTRAGITAGLTPAFESSPAVPGSITLIDTFAENTNLVPFTLNAALPGNQVAHLLVTLSGSATPGQVITLNLDSVLTQLANQAGTTTETVTVGNLLLVNGTLTVTQPAGGPTLSTWGLIVLALTLAFVAIRFRS
;
A
#
# COMPACT_ATOMS: atom_id res chain seq x y z
N MET A 1 45.82 20.30 60.38
CA MET A 1 45.54 19.81 59.02
C MET A 1 44.29 18.97 59.06
N ARG A 2 43.12 19.53 58.57
CA ARG A 2 41.84 18.78 58.54
C ARG A 2 41.84 17.82 57.36
N LYS A 3 41.75 16.51 57.63
CA LYS A 3 41.51 15.52 56.59
C LYS A 3 40.09 15.73 56.03
N LEU A 4 39.98 16.35 54.91
CA LEU A 4 38.72 16.34 54.14
C LEU A 4 38.46 14.88 53.73
N SER A 5 37.41 14.30 54.24
CA SER A 5 37.13 12.89 54.00
C SER A 5 36.74 12.72 52.53
N TYR A 6 37.35 11.70 51.91
CA TYR A 6 37.13 11.27 50.50
C TYR A 6 35.68 11.13 50.12
N ASN A 7 34.80 10.93 51.09
CA ASN A 7 33.35 10.75 50.89
C ASN A 7 32.65 12.02 50.44
N VAL A 8 33.16 13.21 50.76
CA VAL A 8 32.55 14.49 50.34
C VAL A 8 32.93 14.76 48.86
N LEU A 9 34.10 14.36 48.41
CA LEU A 9 34.56 14.54 47.05
C LEU A 9 33.80 13.59 46.08
N LEU A 10 33.45 12.37 46.54
CA LEU A 10 32.69 11.40 45.72
C LEU A 10 31.23 11.79 45.55
N ALA A 11 30.63 12.42 46.58
CA ALA A 11 29.25 12.91 46.55
C ALA A 11 29.07 14.12 45.62
N VAL A 12 30.08 14.99 45.49
CA VAL A 12 30.05 16.14 44.58
C VAL A 12 30.29 15.73 43.12
N LEU A 13 31.02 14.65 42.87
CA LEU A 13 31.30 14.15 41.52
C LEU A 13 30.09 13.45 40.90
N MET A 14 29.17 12.88 41.70
CA MET A 14 27.94 12.26 41.21
C MET A 14 26.83 13.26 40.86
N LEU A 15 26.94 14.54 41.26
CA LEU A 15 25.90 15.56 41.05
C LEU A 15 26.07 16.29 39.70
N VAL A 16 27.09 16.01 38.91
CA VAL A 16 27.41 16.75 37.67
C VAL A 16 27.41 15.81 36.43
N LEU A 17 26.74 14.65 36.51
CA LEU A 17 26.47 13.91 35.29
C LEU A 17 25.38 14.67 34.52
N PRO A 18 25.70 15.23 33.32
CA PRO A 18 24.67 15.82 32.47
C PRO A 18 23.65 14.74 32.18
N ALA A 19 22.37 14.94 32.51
CA ALA A 19 21.30 14.09 32.08
C ALA A 19 21.37 14.03 30.56
N ALA A 20 21.69 12.85 30.02
CA ALA A 20 21.63 12.64 28.57
C ALA A 20 20.22 13.05 28.11
N PRO A 21 20.10 13.88 27.05
CA PRO A 21 18.80 14.23 26.53
C PRO A 21 18.04 12.92 26.23
N ALA A 22 16.90 12.74 26.85
CA ALA A 22 16.02 11.61 26.53
C ALA A 22 15.73 11.72 25.03
N ALA A 23 16.15 10.71 24.25
CA ALA A 23 15.80 10.63 22.85
C ALA A 23 14.27 10.67 22.77
N ALA A 24 13.72 11.65 22.05
CA ALA A 24 12.29 11.73 21.83
C ALA A 24 11.85 10.40 21.20
N GLN A 25 10.91 9.71 21.85
CA GLN A 25 10.33 8.52 21.25
C GLN A 25 9.60 8.94 19.95
N PRO A 26 9.78 8.18 18.86
CA PRO A 26 9.05 8.45 17.64
C PRO A 26 7.54 8.44 17.94
N THR A 27 6.83 9.44 17.45
CA THR A 27 5.36 9.51 17.58
C THR A 27 4.77 8.29 16.89
N PRO A 28 3.84 7.54 17.53
CA PRO A 28 3.15 6.45 16.87
C PRO A 28 2.44 6.95 15.60
N GLN A 29 2.47 6.15 14.54
CA GLN A 29 1.86 6.50 13.26
C GLN A 29 1.05 5.32 12.74
N ASP A 30 -0.16 5.61 12.28
CA ASP A 30 -0.89 4.67 11.43
C ASP A 30 -0.25 4.65 10.04
N VAL A 31 -0.45 3.56 9.32
CA VAL A 31 0.21 3.38 8.03
C VAL A 31 -0.82 3.05 6.96
N ILE A 32 -0.82 3.81 5.85
CA ILE A 32 -1.54 3.43 4.63
C ILE A 32 -0.52 2.94 3.61
N THR A 33 -0.74 1.74 3.08
CA THR A 33 0.14 1.12 2.09
C THR A 33 -0.63 0.80 0.82
N VAL A 34 -0.15 1.27 -0.32
CA VAL A 34 -0.52 0.75 -1.63
C VAL A 34 0.48 -0.34 -2.01
N GLY A 35 -0.02 -1.52 -2.33
CA GLY A 35 0.80 -2.66 -2.73
C GLY A 35 1.52 -2.47 -4.07
N THR A 36 2.23 -3.50 -4.47
CA THR A 36 2.86 -3.57 -5.80
C THR A 36 2.22 -4.66 -6.64
N GLY A 37 2.28 -4.51 -7.94
CA GLY A 37 1.76 -5.50 -8.87
C GLY A 37 2.57 -5.59 -10.14
N SER A 38 2.29 -6.65 -10.92
CA SER A 38 2.84 -6.78 -12.26
C SER A 38 1.88 -7.55 -13.15
N ALA A 39 1.76 -7.13 -14.40
CA ALA A 39 0.87 -7.77 -15.35
C ALA A 39 1.30 -7.47 -16.80
N PRO A 40 0.98 -8.35 -17.78
CA PRO A 40 1.21 -8.07 -19.18
C PRO A 40 0.22 -7.03 -19.73
N PRO A 41 0.53 -6.39 -20.88
CA PRO A 41 -0.37 -5.49 -21.56
C PRO A 41 -1.76 -6.10 -21.80
N GLY A 42 -2.81 -5.29 -21.71
CA GLY A 42 -4.19 -5.70 -21.97
C GLY A 42 -4.84 -6.55 -20.87
N THR A 43 -4.21 -6.66 -19.70
CA THR A 43 -4.76 -7.44 -18.56
C THR A 43 -5.14 -6.54 -17.39
N VAL A 44 -5.95 -7.08 -16.48
CA VAL A 44 -6.28 -6.45 -15.20
C VAL A 44 -5.29 -6.93 -14.15
N VAL A 45 -4.81 -6.02 -13.34
CA VAL A 45 -4.00 -6.31 -12.16
C VAL A 45 -4.71 -5.79 -10.92
N ASP A 46 -4.65 -6.58 -9.87
CA ASP A 46 -5.22 -6.31 -8.57
C ASP A 46 -4.09 -5.86 -7.63
N ILE A 47 -4.17 -4.63 -7.14
CA ILE A 47 -3.18 -4.04 -6.24
C ILE A 47 -3.86 -3.80 -4.90
N PRO A 48 -3.47 -4.51 -3.84
CA PRO A 48 -4.09 -4.38 -2.54
C PRO A 48 -3.73 -3.05 -1.87
N VAL A 49 -4.70 -2.50 -1.13
CA VAL A 49 -4.54 -1.31 -0.29
C VAL A 49 -4.79 -1.69 1.16
N TYR A 50 -3.87 -1.27 2.03
CA TYR A 50 -3.86 -1.65 3.43
C TYR A 50 -3.87 -0.43 4.33
N ILE A 51 -4.49 -0.60 5.51
CA ILE A 51 -4.36 0.31 6.65
C ILE A 51 -3.85 -0.51 7.83
N ARG A 52 -2.83 0.00 8.51
CA ARG A 52 -2.34 -0.55 9.77
C ARG A 52 -2.69 0.39 10.89
N ASP A 53 -3.51 -0.08 11.80
CA ASP A 53 -3.87 0.57 13.06
C ASP A 53 -2.73 0.33 14.07
N THR A 54 -2.10 1.40 14.53
CA THR A 54 -0.95 1.38 15.44
C THR A 54 -1.39 1.91 16.81
N SER A 55 -1.07 1.19 17.88
CA SER A 55 -1.44 1.64 19.22
C SER A 55 -0.80 2.98 19.61
N GLY A 56 -1.58 3.81 20.29
CA GLY A 56 -1.14 5.12 20.77
C GLY A 56 -1.31 6.25 19.77
N THR A 57 -1.90 6.01 18.60
CA THR A 57 -2.38 7.05 17.69
C THR A 57 -3.70 7.65 18.19
N PRO A 58 -4.11 8.83 17.71
CA PRO A 58 -5.39 9.46 18.09
C PRO A 58 -6.64 8.66 17.73
N LEU A 59 -6.56 7.86 16.64
CA LEU A 59 -7.61 6.95 16.20
C LEU A 59 -7.17 5.51 16.40
N GLY A 60 -8.09 4.57 16.50
CA GLY A 60 -7.77 3.15 16.52
C GLY A 60 -8.75 2.30 17.30
N ILE A 61 -8.59 0.98 17.18
CA ILE A 61 -9.46 0.02 17.87
C ILE A 61 -9.22 0.02 19.39
N ASP A 62 -8.07 0.49 19.86
CA ASP A 62 -7.70 0.69 21.26
C ASP A 62 -8.26 2.01 21.84
N GLN A 63 -8.83 2.86 20.99
CA GLN A 63 -9.42 4.13 21.41
C GLN A 63 -10.90 3.96 21.82
N PRO A 64 -11.44 4.89 22.63
CA PRO A 64 -12.86 4.90 22.98
C PRO A 64 -13.78 4.93 21.76
N ALA A 65 -15.03 4.49 21.95
CA ALA A 65 -16.09 4.64 20.93
C ALA A 65 -16.17 6.10 20.46
N GLY A 66 -16.31 6.29 19.16
CA GLY A 66 -16.27 7.62 18.52
C GLY A 66 -14.86 8.09 18.11
N MET A 67 -13.80 7.36 18.50
CA MET A 67 -12.41 7.68 18.16
C MET A 67 -11.72 6.54 17.38
N ARG A 68 -12.51 5.68 16.73
CA ARG A 68 -12.00 4.58 15.92
C ARG A 68 -11.84 5.00 14.46
N ILE A 69 -10.94 4.36 13.75
CA ILE A 69 -10.81 4.55 12.29
C ILE A 69 -12.08 3.99 11.63
N GLN A 70 -12.95 4.86 11.15
CA GLN A 70 -14.23 4.51 10.51
C GLN A 70 -14.44 5.23 9.17
N SER A 71 -13.53 6.14 8.82
CA SER A 71 -13.57 6.87 7.57
C SER A 71 -12.16 7.10 7.05
N TRP A 72 -12.02 7.16 5.73
CA TRP A 72 -10.77 7.52 5.06
C TRP A 72 -10.99 8.17 3.71
N SER A 73 -10.02 8.98 3.33
CA SER A 73 -9.80 9.40 1.96
C SER A 73 -8.42 8.91 1.56
N ILE A 74 -8.33 8.08 0.53
CA ILE A 74 -7.07 7.53 0.01
C ILE A 74 -6.93 7.95 -1.44
N LYS A 75 -6.09 8.95 -1.71
CA LYS A 75 -5.83 9.42 -3.06
C LYS A 75 -4.52 8.85 -3.58
N VAL A 76 -4.59 8.16 -4.70
CA VAL A 76 -3.44 7.60 -5.43
C VAL A 76 -3.23 8.40 -6.69
N ASN A 77 -2.06 9.04 -6.81
CA ASN A 77 -1.55 9.65 -8.04
C ASN A 77 -0.72 8.60 -8.79
N TYR A 78 -0.94 8.44 -10.09
CA TYR A 78 -0.22 7.44 -10.88
C TYR A 78 0.42 8.06 -12.13
N ALA A 79 1.64 7.60 -12.41
CA ALA A 79 2.39 8.06 -13.58
C ALA A 79 3.37 6.96 -14.06
N PRO A 80 3.54 6.85 -15.39
CA PRO A 80 2.84 7.52 -16.48
C PRO A 80 1.39 7.03 -16.62
N THR A 81 0.52 7.84 -17.23
CA THR A 81 -0.91 7.52 -17.42
C THR A 81 -1.19 6.70 -18.68
N ALA A 82 -0.39 6.86 -19.73
CA ALA A 82 -0.61 6.22 -21.05
C ALA A 82 -0.75 4.69 -21.01
N PRO A 83 -0.04 3.94 -20.12
CA PRO A 83 -0.20 2.49 -20.03
C PRO A 83 -1.50 2.05 -19.34
N ILE A 84 -2.25 2.95 -18.72
CA ILE A 84 -3.48 2.63 -17.98
C ILE A 84 -4.68 2.92 -18.85
N GLN A 85 -5.51 1.89 -19.06
CA GLN A 85 -6.80 2.01 -19.74
C GLN A 85 -7.91 2.40 -18.78
N SER A 86 -7.95 1.78 -17.60
CA SER A 86 -8.91 2.12 -16.53
C SER A 86 -8.32 1.80 -15.17
N ILE A 87 -8.85 2.50 -14.16
CA ILE A 87 -8.48 2.29 -12.76
C ILE A 87 -9.74 2.46 -11.90
N THR A 88 -9.96 1.52 -10.97
CA THR A 88 -11.11 1.56 -10.05
C THR A 88 -10.72 1.04 -8.69
N PHE A 89 -11.40 1.50 -7.64
CA PHE A 89 -11.34 0.88 -6.32
C PHE A 89 -12.49 -0.09 -6.11
N THR A 90 -12.22 -1.16 -5.36
CA THR A 90 -13.22 -2.08 -4.84
C THR A 90 -12.85 -2.42 -3.40
N ARG A 91 -13.82 -2.40 -2.48
CA ARG A 91 -13.60 -2.80 -1.09
C ARG A 91 -13.14 -4.26 -1.01
N ALA A 92 -12.24 -4.56 -0.09
CA ALA A 92 -11.65 -5.88 0.07
C ALA A 92 -11.24 -6.16 1.53
N GLY A 93 -10.81 -7.38 1.81
CA GLY A 93 -10.33 -7.76 3.12
C GLY A 93 -11.36 -7.51 4.21
N ILE A 94 -10.97 -6.73 5.23
CA ILE A 94 -11.83 -6.48 6.41
C ILE A 94 -13.07 -5.63 6.12
N THR A 95 -13.13 -4.95 4.96
CA THR A 95 -14.27 -4.11 4.57
C THR A 95 -15.20 -4.77 3.56
N ALA A 96 -14.84 -5.91 2.97
CA ALA A 96 -15.58 -6.56 1.88
C ALA A 96 -17.03 -6.86 2.22
N GLY A 97 -17.31 -7.27 3.47
CA GLY A 97 -18.66 -7.62 3.95
C GLY A 97 -19.40 -6.48 4.66
N LEU A 98 -18.79 -5.30 4.78
CA LEU A 98 -19.39 -4.16 5.47
C LEU A 98 -20.21 -3.31 4.49
N THR A 99 -21.27 -2.65 5.01
CA THR A 99 -22.04 -1.67 4.24
C THR A 99 -21.59 -0.26 4.62
N PRO A 100 -20.95 0.50 3.72
CA PRO A 100 -20.55 1.87 4.02
C PRO A 100 -21.77 2.78 4.16
N ALA A 101 -21.70 3.75 5.04
CA ALA A 101 -22.65 4.85 5.12
C ALA A 101 -22.44 5.83 3.94
N PHE A 102 -21.20 5.93 3.47
CA PHE A 102 -20.82 6.67 2.27
C PHE A 102 -19.66 5.97 1.57
N GLU A 103 -19.73 5.84 0.25
CA GLU A 103 -18.62 5.36 -0.60
C GLU A 103 -18.56 6.18 -1.88
N SER A 104 -17.38 6.58 -2.29
CA SER A 104 -17.14 7.27 -3.55
C SER A 104 -15.71 7.01 -4.03
N SER A 105 -15.55 6.81 -5.34
CA SER A 105 -14.22 6.59 -5.93
C SER A 105 -14.00 7.39 -7.21
N PRO A 106 -14.00 8.75 -7.13
CA PRO A 106 -13.78 9.58 -8.30
C PRO A 106 -12.39 9.35 -8.90
N ALA A 107 -12.36 9.15 -10.22
CA ALA A 107 -11.13 8.99 -10.99
C ALA A 107 -11.04 10.08 -12.06
N VAL A 108 -9.83 10.63 -12.20
CA VAL A 108 -9.45 11.54 -13.29
C VAL A 108 -8.11 11.05 -13.84
N PRO A 109 -7.74 11.43 -15.10
CA PRO A 109 -6.44 11.04 -15.63
C PRO A 109 -5.29 11.41 -14.68
N GLY A 110 -4.51 10.40 -14.25
CA GLY A 110 -3.38 10.57 -13.33
C GLY A 110 -3.71 10.43 -11.86
N SER A 111 -4.98 10.31 -11.44
CA SER A 111 -5.31 10.04 -10.03
C SER A 111 -6.68 9.38 -9.84
N ILE A 112 -6.80 8.66 -8.72
CA ILE A 112 -8.06 8.12 -8.22
C ILE A 112 -8.11 8.32 -6.71
N THR A 113 -9.30 8.56 -6.17
CA THR A 113 -9.52 8.69 -4.72
C THR A 113 -10.56 7.69 -4.26
N LEU A 114 -10.28 6.95 -3.18
CA LEU A 114 -11.26 6.15 -2.45
C LEU A 114 -11.69 6.95 -1.21
N ILE A 115 -12.99 7.13 -1.05
CA ILE A 115 -13.58 7.75 0.14
C ILE A 115 -14.62 6.79 0.68
N ASP A 116 -14.39 6.28 1.89
CA ASP A 116 -15.33 5.41 2.60
C ASP A 116 -15.62 5.97 3.98
N THR A 117 -16.86 5.80 4.43
CA THR A 117 -17.29 6.06 5.80
C THR A 117 -18.20 4.94 6.26
N PHE A 118 -17.93 4.36 7.42
CA PHE A 118 -18.71 3.29 8.03
C PHE A 118 -19.33 3.76 9.33
N ALA A 119 -20.57 3.29 9.59
CA ALA A 119 -21.26 3.60 10.83
C ALA A 119 -20.73 2.70 11.96
N GLU A 120 -20.08 3.28 12.96
CA GLU A 120 -19.39 2.54 14.03
C GLU A 120 -20.33 1.60 14.82
N ASN A 121 -21.59 1.98 15.00
CA ASN A 121 -22.55 1.22 15.77
C ASN A 121 -23.15 0.01 15.02
N THR A 122 -23.05 -0.04 13.68
CA THR A 122 -23.67 -1.10 12.86
C THR A 122 -22.68 -1.77 11.91
N ASN A 123 -21.61 -1.09 11.53
CA ASN A 123 -20.59 -1.54 10.59
C ASN A 123 -19.20 -1.13 11.09
N LEU A 124 -18.86 -1.53 12.32
CA LEU A 124 -17.53 -1.31 12.86
C LEU A 124 -16.48 -1.98 11.98
N VAL A 125 -15.49 -1.22 11.52
CA VAL A 125 -14.36 -1.77 10.76
C VAL A 125 -13.47 -2.57 11.73
N PRO A 126 -13.30 -3.89 11.53
CA PRO A 126 -12.65 -4.77 12.50
C PRO A 126 -11.12 -4.77 12.33
N PHE A 127 -10.49 -3.62 12.57
CA PHE A 127 -9.03 -3.55 12.55
C PHE A 127 -8.39 -4.48 13.58
N THR A 128 -7.22 -5.01 13.24
CA THR A 128 -6.32 -5.70 14.18
C THR A 128 -5.28 -4.71 14.63
N LEU A 129 -5.26 -4.40 15.92
CA LEU A 129 -4.27 -3.49 16.51
C LEU A 129 -2.85 -4.01 16.28
N ASN A 130 -1.96 -3.15 15.81
CA ASN A 130 -0.57 -3.48 15.51
C ASN A 130 -0.42 -4.69 14.57
N ALA A 131 -1.35 -4.88 13.62
CA ALA A 131 -1.22 -5.91 12.62
C ALA A 131 0.19 -5.88 11.98
N ALA A 132 0.70 -7.07 11.59
CA ALA A 132 1.95 -7.12 10.84
C ALA A 132 1.86 -6.27 9.56
N LEU A 133 2.98 -5.65 9.16
CA LEU A 133 3.03 -4.91 7.89
C LEU A 133 2.65 -5.83 6.71
N PRO A 134 1.89 -5.35 5.76
CA PRO A 134 1.46 -3.96 5.54
C PRO A 134 0.21 -3.53 6.32
N GLY A 135 -0.45 -4.37 7.11
CA GLY A 135 -1.66 -4.07 7.86
C GLY A 135 -2.87 -4.85 7.39
N ASN A 136 -4.07 -4.38 7.75
CA ASN A 136 -5.33 -4.96 7.30
C ASN A 136 -5.67 -4.46 5.90
N GLN A 137 -6.00 -5.37 4.99
CA GLN A 137 -6.47 -5.01 3.66
C GLN A 137 -7.86 -4.38 3.76
N VAL A 138 -8.05 -3.22 3.11
CA VAL A 138 -9.31 -2.48 3.08
C VAL A 138 -9.87 -2.33 1.67
N ALA A 139 -9.03 -2.38 0.64
CA ALA A 139 -9.47 -2.24 -0.74
C ALA A 139 -8.52 -2.94 -1.72
N HIS A 140 -8.99 -3.10 -2.94
CA HIS A 140 -8.22 -3.38 -4.14
C HIS A 140 -8.25 -2.17 -5.07
N LEU A 141 -7.11 -1.83 -5.62
CA LEU A 141 -7.00 -0.93 -6.76
C LEU A 141 -6.90 -1.80 -8.02
N LEU A 142 -7.99 -1.91 -8.77
CA LEU A 142 -8.05 -2.67 -10.02
C LEU A 142 -7.58 -1.79 -11.17
N VAL A 143 -6.46 -2.16 -11.77
CA VAL A 143 -5.84 -1.43 -12.88
C VAL A 143 -5.91 -2.28 -14.14
N THR A 144 -6.60 -1.78 -15.17
CA THR A 144 -6.57 -2.38 -16.51
C THR A 144 -5.44 -1.74 -17.30
N LEU A 145 -4.47 -2.54 -17.71
CA LEU A 145 -3.39 -2.06 -18.58
C LEU A 145 -3.87 -1.95 -20.03
N SER A 146 -3.42 -0.92 -20.72
CA SER A 146 -3.61 -0.78 -22.17
C SER A 146 -2.94 -1.94 -22.91
N GLY A 147 -3.56 -2.43 -23.99
CA GLY A 147 -2.92 -3.41 -24.88
C GLY A 147 -1.64 -2.88 -25.55
N SER A 148 -1.46 -1.56 -25.59
CA SER A 148 -0.25 -0.89 -26.11
C SER A 148 0.79 -0.57 -25.02
N ALA A 149 0.58 -0.95 -23.77
CA ALA A 149 1.55 -0.74 -22.71
C ALA A 149 2.87 -1.47 -23.02
N THR A 150 4.00 -0.82 -22.77
CA THR A 150 5.32 -1.36 -23.13
C THR A 150 5.86 -2.25 -22.00
N PRO A 151 6.24 -3.50 -22.27
CA PRO A 151 6.91 -4.35 -21.28
C PRO A 151 8.18 -3.69 -20.71
N GLY A 152 8.38 -3.84 -19.40
CA GLY A 152 9.45 -3.19 -18.65
C GLY A 152 9.09 -1.80 -18.12
N GLN A 153 7.97 -1.22 -18.53
CA GLN A 153 7.52 0.06 -18.02
C GLN A 153 7.06 -0.07 -16.57
N VAL A 154 7.45 0.89 -15.73
CA VAL A 154 7.03 0.99 -14.33
C VAL A 154 6.09 2.17 -14.18
N ILE A 155 4.96 1.93 -13.55
CA ILE A 155 3.96 2.94 -13.19
C ILE A 155 4.07 3.13 -11.69
N THR A 156 4.33 4.35 -11.23
CA THR A 156 4.34 4.69 -9.81
C THR A 156 2.91 4.88 -9.31
N LEU A 157 2.64 4.44 -8.10
CA LEU A 157 1.36 4.60 -7.39
C LEU A 157 1.64 5.37 -6.10
N ASN A 158 1.60 6.69 -6.18
CA ASN A 158 2.00 7.57 -5.09
C ASN A 158 0.78 8.05 -4.31
N LEU A 159 0.75 7.80 -3.01
CA LEU A 159 -0.25 8.37 -2.12
C LEU A 159 -0.05 9.89 -2.01
N ASP A 160 -1.14 10.63 -2.14
CA ASP A 160 -1.14 12.10 -2.01
C ASP A 160 -1.10 12.48 -0.53
N SER A 161 -0.03 13.13 -0.09
CA SER A 161 0.19 13.46 1.33
C SER A 161 -0.76 14.51 1.90
N VAL A 162 -1.49 15.24 1.06
CA VAL A 162 -2.43 16.30 1.47
C VAL A 162 -3.87 15.76 1.56
N LEU A 163 -4.24 14.90 0.59
CA LEU A 163 -5.62 14.42 0.43
C LEU A 163 -5.82 12.99 0.96
N THR A 164 -4.75 12.33 1.43
CA THR A 164 -4.85 11.03 2.08
C THR A 164 -4.87 11.21 3.60
N GLN A 165 -5.94 10.71 4.22
CA GLN A 165 -6.17 10.83 5.66
C GLN A 165 -7.05 9.71 6.19
N LEU A 166 -6.94 9.44 7.49
CA LEU A 166 -7.86 8.63 8.27
C LEU A 166 -8.72 9.54 9.14
N ALA A 167 -9.93 9.11 9.46
CA ALA A 167 -10.84 9.85 10.32
C ALA A 167 -11.73 8.93 11.16
N ASN A 168 -12.28 9.44 12.25
CA ASN A 168 -13.42 8.82 12.90
C ASN A 168 -14.69 9.00 12.05
N GLN A 169 -15.77 8.30 12.40
CA GLN A 169 -17.03 8.40 11.66
C GLN A 169 -17.53 9.83 11.47
N ALA A 170 -17.39 10.67 12.50
CA ALA A 170 -17.87 12.05 12.48
C ALA A 170 -16.94 13.03 11.74
N GLY A 171 -15.74 12.61 11.38
CA GLY A 171 -14.72 13.48 10.76
C GLY A 171 -14.15 14.55 11.71
N THR A 172 -14.39 14.43 13.02
CA THR A 172 -13.94 15.42 14.03
C THR A 172 -12.51 15.22 14.48
N THR A 173 -11.99 14.01 14.32
CA THR A 173 -10.59 13.64 14.55
C THR A 173 -10.03 13.02 13.29
N THR A 174 -8.87 13.51 12.87
CA THR A 174 -8.20 13.04 11.65
C THR A 174 -6.73 12.74 11.92
N GLU A 175 -6.21 11.78 11.18
CA GLU A 175 -4.79 11.48 11.09
C GLU A 175 -4.27 11.81 9.70
N THR A 176 -3.19 12.57 9.66
CA THR A 176 -2.60 13.09 8.43
C THR A 176 -1.07 13.06 8.50
N VAL A 177 -0.43 13.07 7.34
CA VAL A 177 1.02 13.23 7.26
C VAL A 177 1.50 14.55 7.87
N THR A 178 0.74 15.62 7.68
CA THR A 178 1.09 16.96 8.19
C THR A 178 1.13 17.02 9.72
N VAL A 179 0.23 16.31 10.39
CA VAL A 179 0.24 16.19 11.86
C VAL A 179 1.33 15.24 12.36
N GLY A 180 1.83 14.36 11.49
CA GLY A 180 2.89 13.42 11.82
C GLY A 180 2.40 12.12 12.48
N ASN A 181 1.09 11.84 12.43
CA ASN A 181 0.48 10.63 12.97
C ASN A 181 0.02 9.63 11.88
N LEU A 182 0.32 9.92 10.60
CA LEU A 182 0.06 9.05 9.46
C LEU A 182 1.31 8.91 8.59
N LEU A 183 1.65 7.66 8.24
CA LEU A 183 2.72 7.31 7.30
C LEU A 183 2.12 6.73 6.02
N LEU A 184 2.63 7.15 4.87
CA LEU A 184 2.21 6.67 3.56
C LEU A 184 3.31 5.85 2.90
N VAL A 185 2.96 4.65 2.43
CA VAL A 185 3.85 3.75 1.71
C VAL A 185 3.33 3.58 0.28
N ASN A 186 4.09 4.06 -0.68
CA ASN A 186 3.76 4.06 -2.09
C ASN A 186 3.92 2.66 -2.71
N GLY A 187 3.16 2.41 -3.78
CA GLY A 187 3.25 1.19 -4.57
C GLY A 187 3.82 1.40 -5.97
N THR A 188 3.92 0.31 -6.70
CA THR A 188 4.32 0.31 -8.11
C THR A 188 3.60 -0.77 -8.89
N LEU A 189 3.38 -0.52 -10.18
CA LEU A 189 2.88 -1.51 -11.12
C LEU A 189 3.89 -1.65 -12.27
N THR A 190 4.38 -2.88 -12.51
CA THR A 190 5.32 -3.17 -13.57
C THR A 190 4.61 -3.89 -14.73
N VAL A 191 4.75 -3.36 -15.92
CA VAL A 191 4.27 -4.03 -17.15
C VAL A 191 5.23 -5.17 -17.48
N THR A 192 4.75 -6.41 -17.43
CA THR A 192 5.56 -7.59 -17.74
C THR A 192 5.44 -7.96 -19.22
N GLN A 193 6.36 -8.80 -19.67
CA GLN A 193 6.25 -9.42 -20.99
C GLN A 193 5.04 -10.36 -21.00
N PRO A 194 4.19 -10.38 -22.05
CA PRO A 194 3.22 -11.44 -22.20
C PRO A 194 3.93 -12.80 -22.12
N ALA A 195 3.32 -13.75 -21.42
CA ALA A 195 3.83 -15.12 -21.46
C ALA A 195 3.89 -15.55 -22.93
N GLY A 196 5.09 -15.75 -23.43
CA GLY A 196 5.27 -16.23 -24.80
C GLY A 196 4.49 -17.53 -24.96
N GLY A 197 3.55 -17.57 -25.91
CA GLY A 197 2.97 -18.85 -26.31
C GLY A 197 4.10 -19.83 -26.65
N PRO A 198 3.86 -21.15 -26.66
CA PRO A 198 4.88 -22.12 -26.96
C PRO A 198 5.47 -21.79 -28.36
N THR A 199 6.54 -21.01 -28.34
CA THR A 199 7.33 -20.80 -29.55
C THR A 199 7.98 -22.12 -29.84
N LEU A 200 7.60 -22.76 -30.97
CA LEU A 200 8.44 -23.84 -31.54
C LEU A 200 9.85 -23.24 -31.55
N SER A 201 10.75 -23.80 -30.74
CA SER A 201 12.15 -23.40 -30.79
C SER A 201 12.62 -23.47 -32.24
N THR A 202 13.60 -22.66 -32.63
CA THR A 202 14.18 -22.70 -33.97
C THR A 202 14.48 -24.17 -34.38
N TRP A 203 14.91 -24.98 -33.43
CA TRP A 203 15.13 -26.42 -33.61
C TRP A 203 13.82 -27.20 -33.89
N GLY A 204 12.72 -26.86 -33.21
CA GLY A 204 11.40 -27.46 -33.46
C GLY A 204 10.90 -27.13 -34.87
N LEU A 205 11.11 -25.91 -35.36
CA LEU A 205 10.80 -25.54 -36.75
C LEU A 205 11.67 -26.28 -37.76
N ILE A 206 12.98 -26.45 -37.49
CA ILE A 206 13.90 -27.20 -38.34
C ILE A 206 13.48 -28.67 -38.40
N VAL A 207 13.18 -29.29 -37.25
CA VAL A 207 12.71 -30.69 -37.21
C VAL A 207 11.39 -30.85 -37.96
N LEU A 208 10.44 -29.92 -37.79
CA LEU A 208 9.17 -29.96 -38.52
C LEU A 208 9.39 -29.83 -40.05
N ALA A 209 10.25 -28.90 -40.46
CA ALA A 209 10.58 -28.72 -41.88
C ALA A 209 11.25 -29.96 -42.47
N LEU A 210 12.19 -30.57 -41.74
CA LEU A 210 12.87 -31.80 -42.18
C LEU A 210 11.91 -33.01 -42.27
N THR A 211 10.99 -33.16 -41.32
CA THR A 211 9.98 -34.22 -41.35
C THR A 211 9.01 -34.07 -42.53
N LEU A 212 8.55 -32.84 -42.79
CA LEU A 212 7.70 -32.52 -43.93
C LEU A 212 8.41 -32.80 -45.27
N ALA A 213 9.70 -32.42 -45.40
CA ALA A 213 10.50 -32.71 -46.57
C ALA A 213 10.67 -34.21 -46.79
N PHE A 214 10.95 -35.00 -45.74
CA PHE A 214 11.09 -36.43 -45.80
C PHE A 214 9.80 -37.14 -46.24
N VAL A 215 8.67 -36.71 -45.71
CA VAL A 215 7.34 -37.22 -46.10
C VAL A 215 7.07 -36.91 -47.56
N ALA A 216 7.35 -35.69 -48.03
CA ALA A 216 7.13 -35.28 -49.41
C ALA A 216 7.97 -36.12 -50.42
N ILE A 217 9.20 -36.46 -50.05
CA ILE A 217 10.08 -37.33 -50.89
C ILE A 217 9.51 -38.74 -50.98
N ARG A 218 9.01 -39.28 -49.85
CA ARG A 218 8.51 -40.67 -49.81
C ARG A 218 7.19 -40.86 -50.58
N PHE A 219 6.41 -39.83 -50.78
CA PHE A 219 5.18 -39.88 -51.59
C PHE A 219 5.40 -39.56 -53.07
N ARG A 220 6.63 -39.25 -53.51
CA ARG A 220 6.98 -39.01 -54.89
C ARG A 220 7.67 -40.25 -55.60
N SER A 221 8.04 -41.21 -54.80
CA SER A 221 8.58 -42.48 -55.30
C SER A 221 7.49 -43.61 -55.36
#